data_7054a33f49710b8f4f5764340a3be806
#
_entry.id   7054a33f49710b8f4f5764340a3be806
#
_cell.length_a   1.000
_cell.length_b   1.000
_cell.length_c   1.000
_cell.angle_alpha   90.00
_cell.angle_beta   90.00
_cell.angle_gamma   90.00
#
_symmetry.space_group_name_H-M   'P 1'
#
loop_
_entity.id
_entity.type
_entity.pdbx_description
1 polymer ?
#
loop_
_entity_poly.entity_id
_entity_poly.type
_entity_poly.pdbx_seq_one_letter_code
_entity_poly.pdbx_strand_id
1 'polypeptide(L)'
;CEKDGSKTYTCADCKETKTETIPTTGHKFGDWQTVTTQSVFTGGVQKRICSICGKEETRNVGNQLKATIKTNASSLKLKRKQATKKFVVSGLAAGDSVKSWTSSNQKIVKVFGSRNGACTIKAGNKTGKAKITITLVSGLKKTINVTVQKNAVACTSIKNVPKKITLN
;
A
#
# COMPACT_ATOMS: atom_id res chain seq x y z
N CYS A 1 -24.08 -31.74 -9.27
CA CYS A 1 -24.28 -30.34 -9.56
C CYS A 1 -24.27 -30.02 -11.07
N GLU A 2 -23.52 -30.76 -11.89
CA GLU A 2 -23.35 -30.45 -13.33
C GLU A 2 -23.96 -31.52 -14.25
N LYS A 3 -24.27 -32.69 -13.72
CA LYS A 3 -24.89 -33.80 -14.45
C LYS A 3 -26.18 -34.24 -13.78
N ASP A 4 -27.15 -34.63 -14.58
CA ASP A 4 -28.35 -35.22 -14.10
C ASP A 4 -28.04 -36.56 -13.41
N GLY A 5 -28.74 -36.86 -12.34
CA GLY A 5 -28.74 -38.14 -11.69
C GLY A 5 -29.68 -39.09 -12.38
N SER A 6 -29.62 -40.34 -12.01
CA SER A 6 -30.62 -41.33 -12.43
C SER A 6 -31.05 -42.20 -11.24
N LYS A 7 -32.33 -42.56 -11.24
CA LYS A 7 -32.88 -43.49 -10.25
C LYS A 7 -33.51 -44.65 -11.00
N THR A 8 -33.02 -45.83 -10.75
CA THR A 8 -33.53 -47.08 -11.34
C THR A 8 -34.41 -47.82 -10.35
N TYR A 9 -35.61 -48.16 -10.76
CA TYR A 9 -36.56 -48.97 -10.03
C TYR A 9 -36.58 -50.35 -10.68
N THR A 10 -36.55 -51.38 -9.86
CA THR A 10 -36.65 -52.78 -10.31
C THR A 10 -37.94 -53.39 -9.76
N CYS A 11 -38.77 -53.97 -10.62
CA CYS A 11 -39.95 -54.71 -10.19
C CYS A 11 -39.56 -55.94 -9.39
N ALA A 12 -40.17 -56.13 -8.24
CA ALA A 12 -39.85 -57.25 -7.37
C ALA A 12 -40.26 -58.63 -8.00
N ASP A 13 -41.31 -58.62 -8.78
CA ASP A 13 -41.88 -59.83 -9.35
C ASP A 13 -41.32 -60.14 -10.74
N CYS A 14 -41.38 -59.21 -11.69
CA CYS A 14 -40.95 -59.42 -13.08
C CYS A 14 -39.51 -59.06 -13.37
N LYS A 15 -38.79 -58.40 -12.42
CA LYS A 15 -37.41 -57.91 -12.54
C LYS A 15 -37.21 -56.86 -13.63
N GLU A 16 -38.25 -56.35 -14.25
CA GLU A 16 -38.15 -55.26 -15.17
C GLU A 16 -37.65 -53.98 -14.47
N THR A 17 -36.87 -53.15 -15.18
CA THR A 17 -36.31 -51.94 -14.65
C THR A 17 -36.88 -50.70 -15.35
N LYS A 18 -37.17 -49.65 -14.56
CA LYS A 18 -37.53 -48.33 -15.03
C LYS A 18 -36.51 -47.34 -14.51
N THR A 19 -35.88 -46.56 -15.38
CA THR A 19 -34.95 -45.49 -15.00
C THR A 19 -35.61 -44.11 -15.20
N GLU A 20 -35.54 -43.29 -14.16
CA GLU A 20 -35.99 -41.90 -14.17
C GLU A 20 -34.77 -40.98 -14.03
N THR A 21 -34.75 -39.92 -14.82
CA THR A 21 -33.73 -38.87 -14.75
C THR A 21 -34.06 -37.95 -13.57
N ILE A 22 -33.06 -37.69 -12.72
CA ILE A 22 -33.13 -36.69 -11.65
C ILE A 22 -32.41 -35.45 -12.15
N PRO A 23 -33.13 -34.35 -12.42
CA PRO A 23 -32.52 -33.14 -12.93
C PRO A 23 -31.42 -32.59 -12.02
N THR A 24 -30.37 -32.01 -12.59
CA THR A 24 -29.33 -31.34 -11.83
C THR A 24 -29.89 -30.15 -11.05
N THR A 25 -29.47 -30.00 -9.81
CA THR A 25 -29.87 -28.86 -8.96
C THR A 25 -28.95 -27.65 -9.11
N GLY A 26 -27.92 -27.77 -9.96
CA GLY A 26 -26.90 -26.73 -10.12
C GLY A 26 -25.97 -26.61 -8.90
N HIS A 27 -25.17 -25.55 -8.88
CA HIS A 27 -24.26 -25.26 -7.77
C HIS A 27 -24.92 -24.36 -6.73
N LYS A 28 -24.74 -24.69 -5.45
CA LYS A 28 -25.12 -23.84 -4.31
C LYS A 28 -23.85 -23.21 -3.73
N PHE A 29 -23.45 -22.07 -4.31
CA PHE A 29 -22.27 -21.34 -3.83
C PHE A 29 -22.59 -20.56 -2.56
N GLY A 30 -21.64 -20.53 -1.62
CA GLY A 30 -21.63 -19.63 -0.48
C GLY A 30 -21.18 -18.21 -0.85
N ASP A 31 -20.97 -17.40 0.18
CA ASP A 31 -20.51 -16.01 -0.01
C ASP A 31 -19.08 -15.94 -0.53
N TRP A 32 -18.77 -14.82 -1.21
CA TRP A 32 -17.44 -14.53 -1.69
C TRP A 32 -16.49 -14.19 -0.54
N GLN A 33 -15.41 -14.94 -0.44
CA GLN A 33 -14.34 -14.74 0.56
C GLN A 33 -13.11 -14.11 -0.10
N THR A 34 -12.51 -13.12 0.56
CA THR A 34 -11.29 -12.49 0.07
C THR A 34 -10.10 -13.42 0.23
N VAL A 35 -9.46 -13.77 -0.88
CA VAL A 35 -8.22 -14.55 -0.93
C VAL A 35 -7.01 -13.62 -0.93
N THR A 36 -7.06 -12.56 -1.75
CA THR A 36 -5.98 -11.58 -1.86
C THR A 36 -6.57 -10.17 -1.85
N THR A 37 -6.04 -9.33 -0.98
CA THR A 37 -6.36 -7.89 -0.95
C THR A 37 -5.53 -7.15 -1.98
N GLN A 38 -6.11 -6.13 -2.61
CA GLN A 38 -5.36 -5.26 -3.53
C GLN A 38 -4.17 -4.61 -2.86
N SER A 39 -3.04 -4.61 -3.55
CA SER A 39 -1.80 -3.95 -3.16
C SER A 39 -1.08 -3.40 -4.38
N VAL A 40 0.07 -2.76 -4.19
CA VAL A 40 0.95 -2.35 -5.30
C VAL A 40 1.62 -3.54 -6.00
N PHE A 41 1.47 -4.76 -5.49
CA PHE A 41 2.07 -5.97 -6.05
C PHE A 41 1.05 -6.95 -6.60
N THR A 42 -0.19 -6.89 -6.12
CA THR A 42 -1.24 -7.87 -6.43
C THR A 42 -2.58 -7.19 -6.65
N GLY A 43 -3.37 -7.72 -7.58
CA GLY A 43 -4.79 -7.45 -7.69
C GLY A 43 -5.59 -8.13 -6.57
N GLY A 44 -6.82 -7.70 -6.37
CA GLY A 44 -7.75 -8.33 -5.44
C GLY A 44 -8.36 -9.59 -6.05
N VAL A 45 -8.45 -10.67 -5.27
CA VAL A 45 -9.05 -11.93 -5.67
C VAL A 45 -10.02 -12.40 -4.58
N GLN A 46 -11.18 -12.83 -4.98
CA GLN A 46 -12.15 -13.50 -4.12
C GLN A 46 -12.43 -14.90 -4.65
N LYS A 47 -12.80 -15.80 -3.74
CA LYS A 47 -13.28 -17.15 -4.07
C LYS A 47 -14.58 -17.46 -3.34
N ARG A 48 -15.35 -18.40 -3.87
CA ARG A 48 -16.48 -19.03 -3.22
C ARG A 48 -16.49 -20.52 -3.53
N ILE A 49 -17.14 -21.27 -2.67
CA ILE A 49 -17.15 -22.74 -2.74
C ILE A 49 -18.60 -23.21 -2.77
N CYS A 50 -18.89 -24.16 -3.64
CA CYS A 50 -20.18 -24.84 -3.66
C CYS A 50 -20.29 -25.77 -2.45
N SER A 51 -21.33 -25.60 -1.62
CA SER A 51 -21.59 -26.42 -0.42
C SER A 51 -21.94 -27.87 -0.72
N ILE A 52 -22.31 -28.19 -1.97
CA ILE A 52 -22.74 -29.53 -2.37
C ILE A 52 -21.57 -30.33 -2.91
N CYS A 53 -20.75 -29.78 -3.79
CA CYS A 53 -19.72 -30.53 -4.53
C CYS A 53 -18.30 -30.00 -4.33
N GLY A 54 -18.09 -28.93 -3.53
CA GLY A 54 -16.78 -28.37 -3.28
C GLY A 54 -16.18 -27.58 -4.45
N LYS A 55 -16.91 -27.41 -5.57
CA LYS A 55 -16.42 -26.64 -6.71
C LYS A 55 -16.07 -25.22 -6.28
N GLU A 56 -14.87 -24.77 -6.58
CA GLU A 56 -14.42 -23.42 -6.31
C GLU A 56 -14.64 -22.52 -7.53
N GLU A 57 -15.05 -21.28 -7.28
CA GLU A 57 -15.03 -20.19 -8.24
C GLU A 57 -14.18 -19.04 -7.72
N THR A 58 -13.46 -18.39 -8.61
CA THR A 58 -12.66 -17.21 -8.31
C THR A 58 -13.08 -16.03 -9.17
N ARG A 59 -12.94 -14.83 -8.62
CA ARG A 59 -13.14 -13.58 -9.38
C ARG A 59 -12.09 -12.54 -9.01
N ASN A 60 -11.70 -11.74 -9.99
CA ASN A 60 -10.90 -10.54 -9.73
C ASN A 60 -11.82 -9.42 -9.22
N VAL A 61 -11.44 -8.77 -8.10
CA VAL A 61 -12.20 -7.68 -7.47
C VAL A 61 -11.45 -6.37 -7.48
N GLY A 62 -10.48 -6.25 -8.34
CA GLY A 62 -9.73 -5.02 -8.59
C GLY A 62 -8.31 -5.28 -9.08
N ASN A 63 -7.80 -4.31 -9.82
CA ASN A 63 -6.45 -4.37 -10.36
C ASN A 63 -5.39 -4.02 -9.29
N GLN A 64 -4.14 -4.31 -9.59
CA GLN A 64 -3.00 -3.85 -8.81
C GLN A 64 -3.04 -2.34 -8.60
N LEU A 65 -2.76 -1.89 -7.37
CA LEU A 65 -2.77 -0.47 -7.03
C LEU A 65 -1.57 0.25 -7.64
N LYS A 66 -1.77 1.48 -8.06
CA LYS A 66 -0.68 2.34 -8.51
C LYS A 66 0.14 2.80 -7.30
N ALA A 67 1.47 2.66 -7.37
CA ALA A 67 2.36 3.16 -6.33
C ALA A 67 2.23 4.68 -6.16
N THR A 68 2.17 5.15 -4.92
CA THR A 68 2.08 6.58 -4.57
C THR A 68 3.03 6.92 -3.44
N ILE A 69 3.48 8.19 -3.41
CA ILE A 69 4.33 8.73 -2.36
C ILE A 69 4.05 10.22 -2.19
N LYS A 70 3.79 10.64 -0.97
CA LYS A 70 3.65 12.04 -0.57
C LYS A 70 4.74 12.41 0.43
N THR A 71 5.16 13.66 0.40
CA THR A 71 6.13 14.23 1.34
C THR A 71 5.58 15.54 1.86
N ASN A 72 5.80 15.84 3.14
CA ASN A 72 5.35 17.10 3.74
C ASN A 72 6.17 18.31 3.31
N ALA A 73 7.27 18.11 2.58
CA ALA A 73 8.06 19.17 1.98
C ALA A 73 8.75 18.68 0.69
N SER A 74 8.90 19.55 -0.30
CA SER A 74 9.67 19.32 -1.53
C SER A 74 11.13 19.76 -1.40
N SER A 75 11.41 20.64 -0.45
CA SER A 75 12.76 21.14 -0.14
C SER A 75 12.92 21.45 1.33
N LEU A 76 14.16 21.39 1.81
CA LEU A 76 14.53 21.71 3.19
C LEU A 76 15.72 22.66 3.21
N LYS A 77 15.71 23.60 4.16
CA LYS A 77 16.85 24.48 4.47
C LYS A 77 17.29 24.16 5.91
N LEU A 78 18.56 23.81 6.10
CA LEU A 78 19.15 23.48 7.38
C LEU A 78 20.40 24.34 7.62
N LYS A 79 20.68 24.70 8.87
CA LYS A 79 21.99 25.21 9.24
C LYS A 79 23.00 24.07 9.38
N ARG A 80 24.30 24.36 9.29
CA ARG A 80 25.34 23.35 9.54
C ARG A 80 25.12 22.64 10.87
N LYS A 81 25.40 21.33 10.93
CA LYS A 81 25.23 20.45 12.09
C LYS A 81 23.79 20.28 12.58
N GLN A 82 22.79 20.95 11.99
CA GLN A 82 21.38 20.81 12.36
C GLN A 82 20.84 19.43 11.94
N ALA A 83 20.05 18.85 12.82
CA ALA A 83 19.25 17.67 12.51
C ALA A 83 17.76 18.00 12.58
N THR A 84 16.96 17.32 11.76
CA THR A 84 15.51 17.41 11.80
C THR A 84 14.88 16.03 11.67
N LYS A 85 13.80 15.80 12.44
CA LYS A 85 12.91 14.64 12.35
C LYS A 85 11.54 15.03 11.77
N LYS A 86 11.35 16.30 11.39
CA LYS A 86 10.06 16.84 10.92
C LYS A 86 9.71 16.47 9.49
N PHE A 87 10.65 15.88 8.74
CA PHE A 87 10.37 15.42 7.38
C PHE A 87 9.72 14.03 7.45
N VAL A 88 8.60 13.89 6.79
CA VAL A 88 7.79 12.67 6.81
C VAL A 88 7.37 12.29 5.39
N VAL A 89 7.45 11.00 5.11
CA VAL A 89 6.87 10.35 3.93
C VAL A 89 5.53 9.73 4.32
N SER A 90 4.52 9.92 3.50
CA SER A 90 3.16 9.42 3.72
C SER A 90 2.48 9.07 2.40
N GLY A 91 1.23 8.65 2.47
CA GLY A 91 0.41 8.36 1.29
C GLY A 91 0.97 7.22 0.45
N LEU A 92 1.62 6.24 1.07
CA LEU A 92 2.02 5.02 0.40
C LEU A 92 0.77 4.18 0.11
N ALA A 93 0.70 3.59 -1.08
CA ALA A 93 -0.35 2.66 -1.43
C ALA A 93 -0.21 1.35 -0.64
N ALA A 94 -1.31 0.62 -0.47
CA ALA A 94 -1.31 -0.61 0.31
C ALA A 94 -0.24 -1.61 -0.17
N GLY A 95 0.46 -2.21 0.78
CA GLY A 95 1.56 -3.15 0.53
C GLY A 95 2.91 -2.51 0.22
N ASP A 96 2.98 -1.17 -0.01
CA ASP A 96 4.24 -0.51 -0.28
C ASP A 96 4.92 0.00 0.99
N SER A 97 6.23 0.17 0.91
CA SER A 97 7.05 0.71 2.00
C SER A 97 8.33 1.34 1.45
N VAL A 98 9.01 2.09 2.28
CA VAL A 98 10.29 2.66 1.86
C VAL A 98 11.38 1.58 1.87
N LYS A 99 11.97 1.35 0.71
CA LYS A 99 13.09 0.43 0.51
C LYS A 99 14.41 1.05 0.94
N SER A 100 14.65 2.31 0.53
CA SER A 100 15.93 2.97 0.82
C SER A 100 15.84 4.49 0.82
N TRP A 101 16.77 5.08 1.56
CA TRP A 101 17.02 6.52 1.63
C TRP A 101 18.46 6.76 1.21
N THR A 102 18.67 7.63 0.23
CA THR A 102 20.01 7.95 -0.25
C THR A 102 20.22 9.46 -0.30
N SER A 103 21.44 9.90 -0.03
CA SER A 103 21.88 11.28 -0.20
C SER A 103 22.87 11.36 -1.33
N SER A 104 22.71 12.34 -2.23
CA SER A 104 23.66 12.60 -3.31
C SER A 104 25.03 13.07 -2.81
N ASN A 105 25.09 13.62 -1.57
CA ASN A 105 26.34 14.06 -0.96
C ASN A 105 26.26 13.92 0.57
N GLN A 106 26.81 12.84 1.09
CA GLN A 106 26.81 12.55 2.53
C GLN A 106 27.71 13.49 3.37
N LYS A 107 28.63 14.21 2.75
CA LYS A 107 29.44 15.25 3.44
C LYS A 107 28.60 16.50 3.73
N ILE A 108 27.57 16.77 2.92
CA ILE A 108 26.62 17.88 3.10
C ILE A 108 25.42 17.45 3.93
N VAL A 109 24.79 16.32 3.59
CA VAL A 109 23.58 15.82 4.26
C VAL A 109 23.63 14.30 4.40
N LYS A 110 23.39 13.81 5.61
CA LYS A 110 23.11 12.40 5.88
C LYS A 110 21.62 12.21 6.16
N VAL A 111 21.07 11.09 5.73
CA VAL A 111 19.69 10.69 6.01
C VAL A 111 19.66 9.32 6.67
N PHE A 112 18.84 9.18 7.70
CA PHE A 112 18.58 7.95 8.43
C PHE A 112 17.07 7.78 8.46
N GLY A 113 16.56 6.89 7.62
CA GLY A 113 15.13 6.70 7.48
C GLY A 113 14.72 5.25 7.68
N SER A 114 13.47 5.07 8.05
CA SER A 114 12.83 3.78 8.29
C SER A 114 11.86 3.41 7.16
N ARG A 115 11.40 2.16 7.19
CA ARG A 115 10.45 1.63 6.19
C ARG A 115 9.08 2.29 6.25
N ASN A 116 8.67 2.78 7.41
CA ASN A 116 7.38 3.45 7.62
C ASN A 116 7.36 4.93 7.19
N GLY A 117 8.47 5.44 6.61
CA GLY A 117 8.55 6.81 6.12
C GLY A 117 9.06 7.84 7.14
N ALA A 118 9.29 7.46 8.40
CA ALA A 118 9.93 8.34 9.36
C ALA A 118 11.43 8.45 9.07
N CYS A 119 12.01 9.63 9.24
CA CYS A 119 13.44 9.80 9.04
C CYS A 119 14.04 10.93 9.88
N THR A 120 15.37 10.86 10.03
CA THR A 120 16.20 11.94 10.55
C THR A 120 17.13 12.43 9.44
N ILE A 121 17.08 13.72 9.14
CA ILE A 121 17.97 14.36 8.17
C ILE A 121 18.97 15.22 8.96
N LYS A 122 20.27 14.95 8.80
CA LYS A 122 21.35 15.61 9.52
C LYS A 122 22.26 16.36 8.54
N ALA A 123 22.36 17.67 8.70
CA ALA A 123 23.31 18.49 7.98
C ALA A 123 24.74 18.26 8.47
N GLY A 124 25.69 18.23 7.57
CA GLY A 124 27.13 18.17 7.86
C GLY A 124 27.72 19.52 8.24
N ASN A 125 29.07 19.60 8.25
CA ASN A 125 29.83 20.81 8.55
C ASN A 125 29.98 21.74 7.34
N LYS A 126 29.78 21.24 6.12
CA LYS A 126 29.91 22.01 4.87
C LYS A 126 28.56 22.57 4.45
N THR A 127 28.56 23.79 3.94
CA THR A 127 27.43 24.40 3.25
C THR A 127 27.32 23.82 1.83
N GLY A 128 26.13 23.87 1.26
CA GLY A 128 25.89 23.42 -0.10
C GLY A 128 24.52 22.79 -0.29
N LYS A 129 24.32 22.18 -1.44
CA LYS A 129 23.07 21.52 -1.82
C LYS A 129 23.31 20.00 -1.93
N ALA A 130 22.33 19.22 -1.50
CA ALA A 130 22.27 17.79 -1.72
C ALA A 130 20.84 17.38 -2.05
N LYS A 131 20.67 16.26 -2.76
CA LYS A 131 19.37 15.64 -3.03
C LYS A 131 19.23 14.40 -2.14
N ILE A 132 18.10 14.26 -1.48
CA ILE A 132 17.71 13.01 -0.83
C ILE A 132 16.73 12.29 -1.74
N THR A 133 17.05 11.06 -2.12
CA THR A 133 16.16 10.19 -2.90
C THR A 133 15.59 9.11 -2.01
N ILE A 134 14.29 9.01 -2.02
CA ILE A 134 13.49 8.00 -1.34
C ILE A 134 13.07 7.00 -2.42
N THR A 135 13.37 5.72 -2.22
CA THR A 135 12.98 4.65 -3.14
C THR A 135 12.04 3.71 -2.41
N LEU A 136 10.88 3.44 -3.00
CA LEU A 136 9.91 2.48 -2.47
C LEU A 136 10.23 1.05 -2.93
N VAL A 137 9.62 0.07 -2.29
CA VAL A 137 9.75 -1.35 -2.67
C VAL A 137 9.15 -1.58 -4.06
N SER A 138 8.08 -0.88 -4.41
CA SER A 138 7.49 -0.85 -5.76
C SER A 138 8.40 -0.25 -6.85
N GLY A 139 9.56 0.32 -6.47
CA GLY A 139 10.47 1.00 -7.39
C GLY A 139 10.20 2.50 -7.59
N LEU A 140 9.06 3.02 -7.13
CA LEU A 140 8.77 4.45 -7.23
C LEU A 140 9.80 5.26 -6.44
N LYS A 141 10.28 6.38 -7.05
CA LYS A 141 11.27 7.26 -6.44
C LYS A 141 10.71 8.67 -6.24
N LYS A 142 11.07 9.28 -5.12
CA LYS A 142 10.81 10.69 -4.83
C LYS A 142 12.09 11.36 -4.37
N THR A 143 12.38 12.52 -4.93
CA THR A 143 13.59 13.29 -4.60
C THR A 143 13.19 14.62 -3.97
N ILE A 144 13.90 15.02 -2.90
CA ILE A 144 13.79 16.33 -2.26
C ILE A 144 15.15 17.04 -2.28
N ASN A 145 15.10 18.35 -2.37
CA ASN A 145 16.31 19.19 -2.32
C ASN A 145 16.59 19.64 -0.89
N VAL A 146 17.83 19.52 -0.45
CA VAL A 146 18.26 20.01 0.86
C VAL A 146 19.39 21.00 0.68
N THR A 147 19.23 22.21 1.23
CA THR A 147 20.25 23.26 1.23
C THR A 147 20.78 23.43 2.65
N VAL A 148 22.08 23.31 2.82
CA VAL A 148 22.77 23.58 4.10
C VAL A 148 23.41 24.96 4.06
N GLN A 149 23.04 25.80 5.00
CA GLN A 149 23.49 27.20 5.13
C GLN A 149 24.40 27.41 6.34
N LYS A 150 25.23 28.45 6.30
CA LYS A 150 26.12 28.81 7.40
C LYS A 150 25.32 29.31 8.62
N ASN A 151 24.34 30.17 8.38
CA ASN A 151 23.53 30.82 9.42
C ASN A 151 22.22 30.06 9.67
N ALA A 152 21.53 30.41 10.76
CA ALA A 152 20.17 29.94 11.00
C ALA A 152 19.25 30.32 9.82
N VAL A 153 18.26 29.49 9.54
CA VAL A 153 17.21 29.83 8.57
C VAL A 153 16.37 30.93 9.19
N ALA A 154 16.35 32.12 8.58
CA ALA A 154 15.48 33.17 9.02
C ALA A 154 14.01 32.79 8.82
N CYS A 155 13.20 33.05 9.80
CA CYS A 155 11.74 32.98 9.66
C CYS A 155 11.29 34.21 8.87
N THR A 156 10.88 34.04 7.61
CA THR A 156 10.48 35.14 6.73
C THR A 156 9.04 35.60 6.93
N SER A 157 8.21 34.80 7.56
CA SER A 157 6.85 35.19 7.96
C SER A 157 6.31 34.30 9.09
N ILE A 158 5.68 34.91 10.05
CA ILE A 158 4.86 34.23 11.06
C ILE A 158 3.41 34.53 10.67
N LYS A 159 2.68 33.51 10.25
CA LYS A 159 1.24 33.62 9.96
C LYS A 159 0.45 33.44 11.25
N ASN A 160 -0.63 34.23 11.41
CA ASN A 160 -1.60 34.13 12.53
C ASN A 160 -1.06 34.48 13.92
N VAL A 161 -0.16 35.46 14.03
CA VAL A 161 0.12 36.07 15.33
C VAL A 161 -0.94 37.13 15.61
N PRO A 162 -1.65 37.10 16.75
CA PRO A 162 -2.56 38.15 17.14
C PRO A 162 -1.79 39.46 17.28
N LYS A 163 -2.30 40.56 16.71
CA LYS A 163 -1.66 41.88 16.70
C LYS A 163 -1.48 42.48 18.09
N LYS A 164 -2.19 41.96 19.10
CA LYS A 164 -2.14 42.46 20.49
C LYS A 164 -2.53 41.35 21.45
N ILE A 165 -1.68 41.10 22.44
CA ILE A 165 -2.01 40.32 23.62
C ILE A 165 -2.13 41.31 24.75
N THR A 166 -3.33 41.49 25.33
CA THR A 166 -3.53 42.26 26.55
C THR A 166 -3.44 41.28 27.71
N LEU A 167 -2.47 41.46 28.58
CA LEU A 167 -2.36 40.75 29.83
C LEU A 167 -3.22 41.52 30.86
N ASN A 168 -4.21 40.87 31.42
CA ASN A 168 -4.95 41.34 32.56
C ASN A 168 -4.22 40.95 33.85
#